data_651beced8c77b7e8e1ad7bdd6b17b8a6
#
_entry.id   651beced8c77b7e8e1ad7bdd6b17b8a6
#
_cell.length_a   1.000
_cell.length_b   1.000
_cell.length_c   1.000
_cell.angle_alpha   90.00
_cell.angle_beta   90.00
_cell.angle_gamma   90.00
#
_symmetry.space_group_name_H-M   'P 1'
#
loop_
_entity.id
_entity.type
_entity.pdbx_description
1 polymer ?
#
loop_
_entity_poly.entity_id
_entity_poly.type
_entity_poly.pdbx_seq_one_letter_code
_entity_poly.pdbx_strand_id
1 'polypeptide(L)'
;GTGKTVTITPSYTGADVSNYSVTDHATITADITAKALTVSGITASDKTYDGNDVATLNTGSVLYSGLINGDTFSGTYTGAFNNANAGTGKTVTITPTYTGADVTNYSVSDHSTITADVAVKTLTATASTANKTYDGTTTATTTLTFSGLVGSETLGQTVGSTFDNKNVGTDKAVTVNSITLADGTGLAANYSISPGQTTTADVTAKALTVSGITASNKTYDANAVATLDATSVSYAG
;
A
#
# COMPACT_ATOMS: atom_id res chain seq x y z
N GLY A 1 27.94 31.79 21.35
CA GLY A 1 28.48 31.44 22.69
C GLY A 1 28.32 32.58 23.66
N THR A 2 28.26 32.26 24.95
CA THR A 2 28.09 33.18 26.07
C THR A 2 29.44 33.69 26.58
N GLY A 3 29.46 34.89 27.23
CA GLY A 3 30.60 35.48 27.91
C GLY A 3 31.83 35.72 27.00
N LYS A 4 31.60 36.04 25.73
CA LYS A 4 32.70 36.33 24.80
C LYS A 4 33.42 37.62 25.20
N THR A 5 34.74 37.56 25.29
CA THR A 5 35.55 38.74 25.60
C THR A 5 35.49 39.75 24.47
N VAL A 6 35.16 41.00 24.80
CA VAL A 6 35.22 42.15 23.91
C VAL A 6 36.39 43.00 24.37
N THR A 7 37.43 43.13 23.56
CA THR A 7 38.58 44.02 23.83
C THR A 7 38.19 45.45 23.50
N ILE A 8 38.42 46.36 24.44
CA ILE A 8 38.18 47.78 24.26
C ILE A 8 39.53 48.42 23.90
N THR A 9 39.54 49.18 22.81
CA THR A 9 40.72 49.99 22.39
C THR A 9 40.29 51.43 22.37
N PRO A 10 40.39 52.15 23.51
CA PRO A 10 39.95 53.50 23.59
C PRO A 10 40.97 54.45 22.91
N SER A 11 40.49 55.58 22.43
CA SER A 11 41.28 56.65 21.90
C SER A 11 40.80 58.01 22.50
N TYR A 12 41.68 58.73 23.14
CA TYR A 12 41.37 60.01 23.79
C TYR A 12 41.95 61.13 23.02
N THR A 13 41.18 62.20 22.75
CA THR A 13 41.61 63.37 22.02
C THR A 13 41.14 64.62 22.78
N GLY A 14 41.92 65.70 22.67
CA GLY A 14 41.62 66.99 23.30
C GLY A 14 42.91 67.74 23.67
N ALA A 15 42.85 69.09 23.76
CA ALA A 15 44.01 69.90 24.04
C ALA A 15 44.66 69.58 25.41
N ASP A 16 43.87 69.17 26.40
CA ASP A 16 44.28 68.87 27.74
C ASP A 16 44.40 67.43 28.11
N VAL A 17 44.33 66.53 27.15
CA VAL A 17 44.32 65.09 27.38
C VAL A 17 45.57 64.59 28.11
N SER A 18 46.70 65.23 27.88
CA SER A 18 47.98 64.93 28.53
C SER A 18 48.04 65.27 30.03
N ASN A 19 47.07 66.01 30.53
CA ASN A 19 46.96 66.36 31.97
C ASN A 19 46.26 65.27 32.80
N TYR A 20 45.73 64.15 32.15
CA TYR A 20 45.01 63.09 32.81
C TYR A 20 45.73 61.78 32.68
N SER A 21 45.67 60.96 33.75
CA SER A 21 46.02 59.55 33.72
C SER A 21 44.72 58.76 33.65
N VAL A 22 44.49 58.08 32.52
CA VAL A 22 43.26 57.36 32.29
C VAL A 22 43.50 55.88 32.61
N THR A 23 42.60 55.27 33.41
CA THR A 23 42.56 53.82 33.66
C THR A 23 41.30 53.30 33.01
N ASP A 24 41.45 52.41 32.00
CA ASP A 24 40.36 51.86 31.19
C ASP A 24 39.99 50.44 31.61
N HIS A 25 38.75 50.06 31.34
CA HIS A 25 38.37 48.67 31.23
C HIS A 25 38.95 48.10 29.93
N ALA A 26 39.99 47.27 30.02
CA ALA A 26 40.62 46.67 28.84
C ALA A 26 39.71 45.63 28.17
N THR A 27 38.81 44.99 28.93
CA THR A 27 37.89 43.95 28.42
C THR A 27 36.54 43.99 29.14
N ILE A 28 35.50 43.71 28.41
CA ILE A 28 34.14 43.38 28.90
C ILE A 28 33.70 42.06 28.29
N THR A 29 32.54 41.54 28.65
CA THR A 29 31.96 40.34 28.05
C THR A 29 30.62 40.62 27.40
N ALA A 30 30.34 39.92 26.31
CA ALA A 30 29.05 39.92 25.65
C ALA A 30 28.73 38.55 25.07
N ASP A 31 27.45 38.28 24.82
CA ASP A 31 27.02 37.02 24.23
C ASP A 31 26.88 37.15 22.70
N ILE A 32 27.26 36.08 22.00
CA ILE A 32 26.94 35.89 20.59
C ILE A 32 25.88 34.76 20.53
N THR A 33 24.65 35.13 20.21
CA THR A 33 23.53 34.18 20.06
C THR A 33 23.54 33.51 18.70
N ALA A 34 23.01 32.28 18.62
CA ALA A 34 22.85 31.57 17.36
C ALA A 34 21.89 32.32 16.43
N LYS A 35 22.23 32.38 15.14
CA LYS A 35 21.40 33.01 14.12
C LYS A 35 20.31 32.03 13.69
N ALA A 36 19.07 32.51 13.51
CA ALA A 36 17.99 31.71 12.96
C ALA A 36 18.29 31.33 11.51
N LEU A 37 18.12 30.03 11.19
CA LEU A 37 18.23 29.43 9.85
C LEU A 37 16.96 28.66 9.57
N THR A 38 16.29 28.95 8.46
CA THR A 38 15.10 28.20 8.02
C THR A 38 15.46 27.28 6.87
N VAL A 39 15.14 25.98 7.01
CA VAL A 39 15.28 24.98 5.95
C VAL A 39 13.92 24.74 5.29
N SER A 40 13.87 24.78 3.95
CA SER A 40 12.64 24.61 3.18
C SER A 40 12.93 23.89 1.85
N GLY A 41 11.88 23.58 1.07
CA GLY A 41 12.01 22.99 -0.28
C GLY A 41 12.18 21.48 -0.30
N ILE A 42 11.97 20.76 0.82
CA ILE A 42 11.93 19.30 0.86
C ILE A 42 10.53 18.83 0.52
N THR A 43 10.40 17.86 -0.38
CA THR A 43 9.15 17.17 -0.70
C THR A 43 9.34 15.66 -0.64
N ALA A 44 8.25 14.90 -0.55
CA ALA A 44 8.28 13.44 -0.64
C ALA A 44 7.63 12.97 -1.94
N SER A 45 8.12 11.87 -2.47
CA SER A 45 7.51 11.20 -3.63
C SER A 45 6.41 10.26 -3.17
N ASP A 46 5.33 10.17 -3.96
CA ASP A 46 4.37 9.10 -3.82
C ASP A 46 5.01 7.75 -4.13
N LYS A 47 4.44 6.68 -3.56
CA LYS A 47 4.87 5.32 -3.85
C LYS A 47 3.69 4.36 -3.95
N THR A 48 3.92 3.18 -4.50
CA THR A 48 2.98 2.05 -4.40
C THR A 48 3.30 1.23 -3.14
N TYR A 49 2.29 0.65 -2.52
CA TYR A 49 2.45 -0.21 -1.35
C TYR A 49 3.53 -1.27 -1.56
N ASP A 50 4.49 -1.32 -0.66
CA ASP A 50 5.66 -2.20 -0.69
C ASP A 50 5.95 -2.85 0.68
N GLY A 51 5.08 -2.64 1.67
CA GLY A 51 5.18 -3.22 3.00
C GLY A 51 6.11 -2.48 3.97
N ASN A 52 6.74 -1.36 3.56
CA ASN A 52 7.58 -0.56 4.43
C ASN A 52 7.11 0.90 4.51
N ASP A 53 7.56 1.63 5.51
CA ASP A 53 7.22 3.03 5.75
C ASP A 53 8.29 4.02 5.26
N VAL A 54 9.34 3.56 4.59
CA VAL A 54 10.39 4.44 4.08
C VAL A 54 9.82 5.37 2.99
N ALA A 55 10.06 6.68 3.16
CA ALA A 55 9.69 7.70 2.18
C ALA A 55 10.92 8.20 1.41
N THR A 56 10.79 8.29 0.09
CA THR A 56 11.80 8.92 -0.76
C THR A 56 11.61 10.43 -0.74
N LEU A 57 12.61 11.16 -0.24
CA LEU A 57 12.59 12.61 -0.20
C LEU A 57 13.26 13.21 -1.43
N ASN A 58 12.68 14.29 -1.95
CA ASN A 58 13.25 15.12 -3.00
C ASN A 58 13.91 16.35 -2.35
N THR A 59 15.23 16.39 -2.36
CA THR A 59 16.04 17.40 -1.68
C THR A 59 16.75 18.36 -2.63
N GLY A 60 16.53 18.24 -3.94
CA GLY A 60 17.20 19.08 -4.96
C GLY A 60 16.85 20.56 -4.92
N SER A 61 15.75 20.92 -4.23
CA SER A 61 15.29 22.31 -4.06
C SER A 61 15.45 22.84 -2.64
N VAL A 62 16.28 22.20 -1.81
CA VAL A 62 16.51 22.64 -0.43
C VAL A 62 17.13 24.03 -0.41
N LEU A 63 16.54 24.91 0.39
CA LEU A 63 16.98 26.28 0.62
C LEU A 63 17.31 26.48 2.09
N TYR A 64 18.44 27.14 2.36
CA TYR A 64 18.91 27.56 3.68
C TYR A 64 18.75 29.08 3.83
N SER A 65 17.56 29.53 4.26
CA SER A 65 17.28 30.95 4.42
C SER A 65 17.86 31.44 5.73
N GLY A 66 18.72 32.48 5.65
CA GLY A 66 19.45 33.05 6.79
C GLY A 66 20.90 32.57 6.90
N LEU A 67 21.37 31.67 6.02
CA LEU A 67 22.78 31.29 5.96
C LEU A 67 23.65 32.48 5.58
N ILE A 68 24.77 32.70 6.29
CA ILE A 68 25.74 33.74 5.99
C ILE A 68 26.63 33.26 4.84
N ASN A 69 26.89 34.13 3.88
CA ASN A 69 27.77 33.84 2.74
C ASN A 69 29.17 33.50 3.23
N GLY A 70 29.67 32.34 2.81
CA GLY A 70 30.98 31.84 3.20
C GLY A 70 30.95 30.80 4.32
N ASP A 71 29.83 30.70 5.07
CA ASP A 71 29.68 29.66 6.08
C ASP A 71 29.43 28.30 5.44
N THR A 72 29.97 27.23 6.07
CA THR A 72 29.77 25.86 5.64
C THR A 72 28.63 25.21 6.43
N PHE A 73 27.55 24.87 5.71
CA PHE A 73 26.36 24.24 6.26
C PHE A 73 25.75 23.31 5.21
N SER A 74 25.47 22.08 5.59
CA SER A 74 24.76 21.11 4.74
C SER A 74 23.83 20.24 5.56
N GLY A 75 22.80 19.64 4.91
CA GLY A 75 21.86 18.73 5.55
C GLY A 75 21.67 17.45 4.74
N THR A 76 21.54 16.33 5.46
CA THR A 76 21.01 15.07 4.93
C THR A 76 19.68 14.79 5.61
N TYR A 77 18.79 14.12 4.89
CA TYR A 77 17.40 13.95 5.32
C TYR A 77 16.92 12.52 5.07
N THR A 78 16.27 11.92 6.05
CA THR A 78 15.53 10.68 5.91
C THR A 78 14.05 10.94 6.16
N GLY A 79 13.18 10.20 5.47
CA GLY A 79 11.73 10.32 5.59
C GLY A 79 11.09 8.99 5.92
N ALA A 80 10.05 9.03 6.76
CA ALA A 80 9.23 7.87 7.06
C ALA A 80 7.75 8.24 7.05
N PHE A 81 6.92 7.43 6.38
CA PHE A 81 5.48 7.50 6.50
C PHE A 81 5.02 7.14 7.91
N ASN A 82 3.87 7.63 8.34
CA ASN A 82 3.28 7.29 9.64
C ASN A 82 2.96 5.80 9.81
N ASN A 83 2.82 5.05 8.73
CA ASN A 83 2.76 3.59 8.65
C ASN A 83 2.95 3.15 7.18
N ALA A 84 3.13 1.84 6.92
CA ALA A 84 3.34 1.31 5.58
C ALA A 84 2.08 1.25 4.70
N ASN A 85 0.86 1.32 5.26
CA ASN A 85 -0.39 1.06 4.55
C ASN A 85 -0.70 2.08 3.45
N ALA A 86 -1.43 1.66 2.43
CA ALA A 86 -1.95 2.52 1.38
C ALA A 86 -2.87 3.62 1.94
N GLY A 87 -2.86 4.78 1.32
CA GLY A 87 -3.67 5.92 1.70
C GLY A 87 -3.18 7.21 1.04
N THR A 88 -4.04 8.22 0.99
CA THR A 88 -3.74 9.54 0.44
C THR A 88 -3.39 10.54 1.53
N GLY A 89 -2.55 11.52 1.20
CA GLY A 89 -2.16 12.59 2.11
C GLY A 89 -1.50 12.09 3.40
N LYS A 90 -0.78 10.98 3.34
CA LYS A 90 -0.14 10.38 4.52
C LYS A 90 0.99 11.26 5.01
N THR A 91 1.07 11.42 6.34
CA THR A 91 2.16 12.17 6.96
C THR A 91 3.49 11.45 6.75
N VAL A 92 4.47 12.19 6.26
CA VAL A 92 5.88 11.80 6.21
C VAL A 92 6.64 12.64 7.23
N THR A 93 7.25 12.00 8.21
CA THR A 93 8.15 12.64 9.18
C THR A 93 9.54 12.74 8.57
N ILE A 94 10.14 13.93 8.63
CA ILE A 94 11.50 14.18 8.17
C ILE A 94 12.43 14.16 9.37
N THR A 95 13.54 13.45 9.26
CA THR A 95 14.62 13.45 10.24
C THR A 95 15.86 14.03 9.58
N PRO A 96 16.22 15.30 9.90
CA PRO A 96 17.41 15.95 9.36
C PRO A 96 18.67 15.59 10.16
N THR A 97 19.80 15.64 9.49
CA THR A 97 21.13 15.66 10.09
C THR A 97 21.94 16.77 9.44
N TYR A 98 22.37 17.76 10.24
CA TYR A 98 23.11 18.92 9.75
C TYR A 98 24.60 18.78 10.05
N THR A 99 25.43 19.15 9.07
CA THR A 99 26.89 19.10 9.13
C THR A 99 27.50 20.38 8.57
N GLY A 100 28.74 20.67 8.96
CA GLY A 100 29.49 21.84 8.54
C GLY A 100 30.21 22.50 9.71
N ALA A 101 31.27 23.23 9.47
CA ALA A 101 32.08 23.88 10.51
C ALA A 101 31.26 24.92 11.29
N ASP A 102 30.26 25.52 10.64
CA ASP A 102 29.50 26.64 11.17
C ASP A 102 28.13 26.29 11.73
N VAL A 103 27.75 24.97 11.72
CA VAL A 103 26.43 24.51 12.11
C VAL A 103 26.00 24.95 13.51
N THR A 104 26.94 25.02 14.45
CA THR A 104 26.70 25.46 15.83
C THR A 104 26.38 26.95 15.99
N ASN A 105 26.61 27.75 14.94
CA ASN A 105 26.30 29.18 14.91
C ASN A 105 24.84 29.46 14.54
N TYR A 106 24.06 28.42 14.23
CA TYR A 106 22.67 28.51 13.79
C TYR A 106 21.69 27.80 14.73
N SER A 107 20.51 28.41 14.86
CA SER A 107 19.30 27.75 15.41
C SER A 107 18.41 27.38 14.23
N VAL A 108 18.36 26.08 13.91
CA VAL A 108 17.68 25.61 12.71
C VAL A 108 16.19 25.37 12.98
N SER A 109 15.35 25.90 12.07
CA SER A 109 13.92 25.60 11.98
C SER A 109 13.65 24.93 10.63
N ASP A 110 13.06 23.74 10.63
CA ASP A 110 12.73 22.97 9.44
C ASP A 110 11.27 22.51 9.45
N HIS A 111 10.81 22.00 8.30
CA HIS A 111 9.56 21.27 8.22
C HIS A 111 9.77 19.87 8.76
N SER A 112 9.25 19.57 9.94
CA SER A 112 9.34 18.22 10.53
C SER A 112 8.43 17.20 9.84
N THR A 113 7.39 17.66 9.13
CA THR A 113 6.42 16.79 8.43
C THR A 113 5.98 17.40 7.10
N ILE A 114 5.78 16.51 6.12
CA ILE A 114 5.17 16.78 4.82
C ILE A 114 4.17 15.67 4.51
N THR A 115 3.54 15.67 3.34
CA THR A 115 2.60 14.62 2.94
C THR A 115 2.97 14.02 1.59
N ALA A 116 2.64 12.73 1.40
CA ALA A 116 2.70 12.02 0.13
C ALA A 116 1.70 10.85 0.15
N ASP A 117 1.42 10.26 -1.01
CA ASP A 117 0.48 9.16 -1.16
C ASP A 117 1.20 7.80 -1.18
N VAL A 118 0.54 6.79 -0.63
CA VAL A 118 0.89 5.38 -0.84
C VAL A 118 -0.28 4.74 -1.59
N ALA A 119 -0.10 4.50 -2.89
CA ALA A 119 -1.11 3.87 -3.74
C ALA A 119 -1.25 2.38 -3.42
N VAL A 120 -2.46 1.83 -3.62
CA VAL A 120 -2.70 0.39 -3.52
C VAL A 120 -1.87 -0.37 -4.57
N LYS A 121 -1.43 -1.59 -4.21
CA LYS A 121 -0.72 -2.47 -5.14
C LYS A 121 -1.71 -3.32 -5.93
N THR A 122 -1.63 -3.27 -7.26
CA THR A 122 -2.48 -4.08 -8.13
C THR A 122 -1.96 -5.52 -8.20
N LEU A 123 -2.85 -6.48 -7.94
CA LEU A 123 -2.58 -7.91 -8.03
C LEU A 123 -3.01 -8.45 -9.40
N THR A 124 -2.38 -9.56 -9.80
CA THR A 124 -2.88 -10.47 -10.82
C THR A 124 -3.27 -11.80 -10.18
N ALA A 125 -4.09 -12.59 -10.86
CA ALA A 125 -4.47 -13.91 -10.35
C ALA A 125 -4.67 -14.90 -11.48
N THR A 126 -4.40 -16.19 -11.19
CA THR A 126 -4.82 -17.34 -11.98
C THR A 126 -6.03 -17.99 -11.32
N ALA A 127 -7.02 -18.35 -12.13
CA ALA A 127 -8.25 -19.01 -11.68
C ALA A 127 -8.15 -20.52 -11.84
N SER A 128 -8.68 -21.26 -10.86
CA SER A 128 -8.89 -22.70 -10.92
C SER A 128 -10.32 -23.00 -10.48
N THR A 129 -11.08 -23.71 -11.28
CA THR A 129 -12.49 -24.04 -11.02
C THR A 129 -12.68 -25.55 -10.89
N ALA A 130 -13.46 -25.96 -9.91
CA ALA A 130 -13.84 -27.35 -9.72
C ALA A 130 -14.90 -27.77 -10.74
N ASN A 131 -14.82 -29.02 -11.24
CA ASN A 131 -15.91 -29.64 -12.00
C ASN A 131 -17.16 -29.73 -11.13
N LYS A 132 -18.35 -29.68 -11.75
CA LYS A 132 -19.61 -29.88 -11.03
C LYS A 132 -20.55 -30.86 -11.75
N THR A 133 -21.45 -31.44 -10.98
CA THR A 133 -22.61 -32.18 -11.53
C THR A 133 -23.70 -31.16 -11.89
N TYR A 134 -24.41 -31.40 -12.96
CA TYR A 134 -25.54 -30.59 -13.42
C TYR A 134 -26.55 -30.34 -12.28
N ASP A 135 -26.80 -29.09 -11.99
CA ASP A 135 -27.72 -28.62 -10.94
C ASP A 135 -28.73 -27.58 -11.45
N GLY A 136 -28.76 -27.35 -12.77
CA GLY A 136 -29.64 -26.37 -13.38
C GLY A 136 -29.14 -24.94 -13.33
N THR A 137 -27.97 -24.66 -12.71
CA THR A 137 -27.39 -23.29 -12.54
C THR A 137 -26.10 -23.11 -13.33
N THR A 138 -25.70 -21.86 -13.54
CA THR A 138 -24.40 -21.50 -14.11
C THR A 138 -23.33 -21.21 -13.05
N THR A 139 -23.68 -21.21 -11.77
CA THR A 139 -22.73 -20.90 -10.68
C THR A 139 -21.54 -21.87 -10.70
N ALA A 140 -20.34 -21.32 -10.61
CA ALA A 140 -19.09 -22.08 -10.55
C ALA A 140 -18.40 -21.86 -9.19
N THR A 141 -17.64 -22.87 -8.74
CA THR A 141 -16.78 -22.74 -7.55
C THR A 141 -15.34 -22.55 -8.00
N THR A 142 -14.85 -21.32 -7.90
CA THR A 142 -13.52 -20.92 -8.38
C THR A 142 -12.67 -20.44 -7.23
N THR A 143 -11.40 -20.81 -7.25
CA THR A 143 -10.35 -20.29 -6.35
C THR A 143 -9.33 -19.51 -7.17
N LEU A 144 -8.82 -18.41 -6.63
CA LEU A 144 -7.77 -17.61 -7.24
C LEU A 144 -6.45 -17.82 -6.51
N THR A 145 -5.38 -17.93 -7.27
CA THR A 145 -4.00 -17.84 -6.76
C THR A 145 -3.46 -16.46 -7.13
N PHE A 146 -3.22 -15.62 -6.14
CA PHE A 146 -2.73 -14.26 -6.33
C PHE A 146 -1.23 -14.22 -6.63
N SER A 147 -0.84 -13.26 -7.47
CA SER A 147 0.55 -12.89 -7.72
C SER A 147 0.73 -11.39 -7.52
N GLY A 148 1.89 -11.00 -6.95
CA GLY A 148 2.23 -9.62 -6.66
C GLY A 148 2.03 -9.21 -5.20
N LEU A 149 1.68 -10.14 -4.30
CA LEU A 149 1.67 -9.88 -2.86
C LEU A 149 3.06 -9.44 -2.37
N VAL A 150 3.11 -8.64 -1.32
CA VAL A 150 4.35 -8.18 -0.71
C VAL A 150 4.88 -9.24 0.24
N GLY A 151 6.15 -9.62 0.07
CA GLY A 151 6.80 -10.61 0.92
C GLY A 151 6.04 -11.93 0.98
N SER A 152 5.67 -12.36 2.18
CA SER A 152 4.89 -13.59 2.45
C SER A 152 3.44 -13.28 2.86
N GLU A 153 2.91 -12.11 2.54
CA GLU A 153 1.53 -11.76 2.85
C GLU A 153 0.54 -12.69 2.16
N THR A 154 -0.58 -12.91 2.82
CA THR A 154 -1.72 -13.68 2.30
C THR A 154 -2.98 -12.83 2.39
N LEU A 155 -3.94 -13.09 1.51
CA LEU A 155 -5.28 -12.48 1.53
C LEU A 155 -6.35 -13.54 1.47
N GLY A 156 -7.46 -13.30 2.15
CA GLY A 156 -8.70 -14.02 1.94
C GLY A 156 -9.41 -13.54 0.68
N GLN A 157 -10.32 -14.36 0.14
CA GLN A 157 -11.06 -14.04 -1.07
C GLN A 157 -12.48 -14.59 -1.04
N THR A 158 -13.41 -13.82 -1.64
CA THR A 158 -14.72 -14.31 -2.06
C THR A 158 -14.84 -14.08 -3.56
N VAL A 159 -15.11 -15.15 -4.31
CA VAL A 159 -15.12 -15.14 -5.78
C VAL A 159 -16.51 -15.49 -6.29
N GLY A 160 -17.09 -14.61 -7.10
CA GLY A 160 -18.28 -14.92 -7.89
C GLY A 160 -17.87 -15.30 -9.31
N SER A 161 -18.26 -16.50 -9.75
CA SER A 161 -17.91 -17.01 -11.08
C SER A 161 -19.05 -17.79 -11.70
N THR A 162 -19.10 -17.85 -13.03
CA THR A 162 -20.14 -18.55 -13.77
C THR A 162 -19.59 -19.31 -14.97
N PHE A 163 -20.16 -20.46 -15.25
CA PHE A 163 -20.05 -21.14 -16.53
C PHE A 163 -20.74 -20.32 -17.64
N ASP A 164 -20.32 -20.51 -18.88
CA ASP A 164 -20.93 -19.94 -20.08
C ASP A 164 -22.41 -20.30 -20.23
N ASN A 165 -22.79 -21.52 -19.86
CA ASN A 165 -24.17 -21.99 -19.76
C ASN A 165 -24.24 -23.18 -18.78
N LYS A 166 -25.46 -23.60 -18.39
CA LYS A 166 -25.71 -24.65 -17.42
C LYS A 166 -25.57 -26.08 -17.95
N ASN A 167 -25.44 -26.28 -19.27
CA ASN A 167 -25.51 -27.61 -19.88
C ASN A 167 -24.26 -28.43 -19.61
N VAL A 168 -24.42 -29.75 -19.66
CA VAL A 168 -23.33 -30.72 -19.59
C VAL A 168 -22.33 -30.50 -20.72
N GLY A 169 -21.04 -30.63 -20.42
CA GLY A 169 -19.95 -30.51 -21.37
C GLY A 169 -18.59 -30.54 -20.67
N THR A 170 -17.56 -30.78 -21.45
CA THR A 170 -16.16 -30.75 -21.05
C THR A 170 -15.53 -29.40 -21.40
N ASP A 171 -14.50 -28.99 -20.65
CA ASP A 171 -13.73 -27.75 -20.88
C ASP A 171 -14.61 -26.50 -21.07
N LYS A 172 -15.73 -26.45 -20.36
CA LYS A 172 -16.65 -25.30 -20.45
C LYS A 172 -15.99 -24.04 -19.87
N ALA A 173 -16.14 -22.93 -20.59
CA ALA A 173 -15.59 -21.65 -20.15
C ALA A 173 -16.23 -21.18 -18.83
N VAL A 174 -15.39 -20.76 -17.91
CA VAL A 174 -15.78 -20.14 -16.64
C VAL A 174 -15.16 -18.74 -16.56
N THR A 175 -15.97 -17.77 -16.20
CA THR A 175 -15.55 -16.38 -16.03
C THR A 175 -15.73 -15.96 -14.57
N VAL A 176 -14.71 -15.30 -14.02
CA VAL A 176 -14.77 -14.63 -12.71
C VAL A 176 -15.42 -13.26 -12.89
N ASN A 177 -16.59 -13.08 -12.27
CA ASN A 177 -17.42 -11.87 -12.42
C ASN A 177 -17.20 -10.87 -11.29
N SER A 178 -16.82 -11.33 -10.09
CA SER A 178 -16.55 -10.50 -8.93
C SER A 178 -15.47 -11.11 -8.04
N ILE A 179 -14.68 -10.23 -7.42
CA ILE A 179 -13.67 -10.59 -6.44
C ILE A 179 -13.79 -9.62 -5.27
N THR A 180 -13.93 -10.15 -4.07
CA THR A 180 -13.83 -9.39 -2.82
C THR A 180 -12.64 -9.91 -2.06
N LEU A 181 -11.66 -9.05 -1.80
CA LEU A 181 -10.50 -9.37 -0.97
C LEU A 181 -10.89 -9.25 0.51
N ALA A 182 -10.30 -10.09 1.33
CA ALA A 182 -10.38 -10.03 2.78
C ALA A 182 -8.98 -10.06 3.39
N ASP A 183 -8.84 -9.54 4.60
CA ASP A 183 -7.57 -9.55 5.31
C ASP A 183 -7.10 -10.99 5.58
N GLY A 184 -5.79 -11.17 5.46
CA GLY A 184 -5.06 -12.36 5.87
C GLY A 184 -3.91 -11.94 6.78
N THR A 185 -2.66 -12.29 6.41
CA THR A 185 -1.48 -11.68 7.04
C THR A 185 -1.22 -10.27 6.49
N GLY A 186 -1.68 -9.98 5.25
CA GLY A 186 -1.74 -8.64 4.66
C GLY A 186 -3.13 -8.03 4.79
N LEU A 187 -3.21 -6.70 4.70
CA LEU A 187 -4.48 -5.97 4.70
C LEU A 187 -5.03 -5.85 3.27
N ALA A 188 -6.28 -6.26 3.06
CA ALA A 188 -6.96 -6.16 1.77
C ALA A 188 -6.98 -4.73 1.21
N ALA A 189 -7.06 -3.72 2.10
CA ALA A 189 -7.07 -2.30 1.74
C ALA A 189 -5.77 -1.82 1.06
N ASN A 190 -4.67 -2.58 1.18
CA ASN A 190 -3.40 -2.26 0.53
C ASN A 190 -3.33 -2.76 -0.93
N TYR A 191 -4.33 -3.51 -1.37
CA TYR A 191 -4.34 -4.20 -2.66
C TYR A 191 -5.58 -3.90 -3.48
N SER A 192 -5.44 -4.07 -4.78
CA SER A 192 -6.55 -4.05 -5.73
C SER A 192 -6.41 -5.20 -6.72
N ILE A 193 -7.54 -5.70 -7.22
CA ILE A 193 -7.61 -6.69 -8.29
C ILE A 193 -8.88 -6.47 -9.09
N SER A 194 -8.80 -6.61 -10.41
CA SER A 194 -9.98 -6.57 -11.29
C SER A 194 -10.48 -7.99 -11.56
N PRO A 195 -11.80 -8.22 -11.65
CA PRO A 195 -12.36 -9.47 -12.15
C PRO A 195 -12.11 -9.64 -13.65
N GLY A 196 -12.50 -10.80 -14.20
CA GLY A 196 -12.34 -11.12 -15.62
C GLY A 196 -11.37 -12.27 -15.90
N GLN A 197 -10.83 -12.92 -14.86
CA GLN A 197 -10.05 -14.15 -15.03
C GLN A 197 -10.94 -15.24 -15.64
N THR A 198 -10.37 -16.01 -16.54
CA THR A 198 -11.04 -17.13 -17.21
C THR A 198 -10.31 -18.44 -16.94
N THR A 199 -11.07 -19.52 -16.89
CA THR A 199 -10.56 -20.89 -16.77
C THR A 199 -11.57 -21.85 -17.42
N THR A 200 -11.35 -23.14 -17.35
CA THR A 200 -12.32 -24.15 -17.81
C THR A 200 -12.58 -25.18 -16.73
N ALA A 201 -13.78 -25.79 -16.77
CA ALA A 201 -14.15 -26.92 -15.92
C ALA A 201 -15.29 -27.71 -16.58
N ASP A 202 -15.52 -28.91 -16.11
CA ASP A 202 -16.57 -29.79 -16.66
C ASP A 202 -17.89 -29.65 -15.90
N VAL A 203 -19.00 -29.77 -16.62
CA VAL A 203 -20.32 -30.03 -16.06
C VAL A 203 -20.73 -31.46 -16.44
N THR A 204 -20.78 -32.33 -15.47
CA THR A 204 -21.15 -33.74 -15.67
C THR A 204 -22.66 -33.96 -15.56
N ALA A 205 -23.18 -35.02 -16.20
CA ALA A 205 -24.60 -35.36 -16.13
C ALA A 205 -24.99 -35.75 -14.69
N LYS A 206 -26.15 -35.27 -14.26
CA LYS A 206 -26.80 -35.74 -13.03
C LYS A 206 -27.47 -37.07 -13.29
N ALA A 207 -27.23 -38.06 -12.42
CA ALA A 207 -27.88 -39.36 -12.53
C ALA A 207 -29.38 -39.25 -12.19
N LEU A 208 -30.23 -39.89 -13.00
CA LEU A 208 -31.64 -40.03 -12.74
C LEU A 208 -31.96 -41.53 -12.52
N THR A 209 -32.78 -41.79 -11.54
CA THR A 209 -33.41 -43.11 -11.33
C THR A 209 -34.83 -43.06 -11.81
N VAL A 210 -35.26 -44.11 -12.51
CA VAL A 210 -36.61 -44.27 -12.98
C VAL A 210 -37.25 -45.42 -12.18
N SER A 211 -38.45 -45.21 -11.66
CA SER A 211 -39.22 -46.20 -10.90
C SER A 211 -40.69 -46.15 -11.29
N GLY A 212 -41.50 -47.08 -10.78
CA GLY A 212 -42.94 -47.10 -10.98
C GLY A 212 -43.39 -47.70 -12.32
N ILE A 213 -42.50 -48.40 -13.08
CA ILE A 213 -42.89 -49.18 -14.25
C ILE A 213 -43.30 -50.58 -13.77
N THR A 214 -44.48 -51.00 -14.16
CA THR A 214 -45.00 -52.34 -13.87
C THR A 214 -45.37 -53.07 -15.17
N ALA A 215 -45.53 -54.37 -15.12
CA ALA A 215 -46.00 -55.16 -16.26
C ALA A 215 -47.30 -55.88 -15.94
N SER A 216 -48.22 -55.94 -16.86
CA SER A 216 -49.44 -56.66 -16.74
C SER A 216 -49.23 -58.19 -16.93
N ASN A 217 -49.91 -59.01 -16.13
CA ASN A 217 -49.96 -60.43 -16.37
C ASN A 217 -50.68 -60.70 -17.70
N LYS A 218 -50.21 -61.69 -18.44
CA LYS A 218 -50.86 -62.13 -19.68
C LYS A 218 -51.05 -63.66 -19.71
N THR A 219 -52.03 -64.06 -20.47
CA THR A 219 -52.22 -65.48 -20.83
C THR A 219 -51.20 -65.89 -21.87
N TYR A 220 -50.75 -67.13 -21.84
CA TYR A 220 -49.78 -67.65 -22.82
C TYR A 220 -50.31 -67.50 -24.26
N ASP A 221 -49.54 -66.83 -25.10
CA ASP A 221 -49.84 -66.50 -26.49
C ASP A 221 -48.66 -66.77 -27.44
N ALA A 222 -47.72 -67.65 -27.02
CA ALA A 222 -46.51 -68.03 -27.74
C ALA A 222 -45.53 -66.85 -28.09
N ASN A 223 -45.66 -65.69 -27.47
CA ASN A 223 -44.67 -64.62 -27.61
C ASN A 223 -44.20 -64.13 -26.25
N ALA A 224 -43.01 -63.41 -26.25
CA ALA A 224 -42.39 -62.90 -25.04
C ALA A 224 -42.68 -61.42 -24.84
N VAL A 225 -43.57 -60.77 -25.59
CA VAL A 225 -43.89 -59.33 -25.47
C VAL A 225 -44.74 -59.09 -24.22
N ALA A 226 -44.32 -58.24 -23.34
CA ALA A 226 -45.04 -57.78 -22.16
C ALA A 226 -45.68 -56.36 -22.38
N THR A 227 -46.91 -56.21 -21.84
CA THR A 227 -47.53 -54.92 -21.79
C THR A 227 -47.08 -54.22 -20.51
N LEU A 228 -46.36 -53.04 -20.67
CA LEU A 228 -45.90 -52.23 -19.57
C LEU A 228 -46.93 -51.19 -19.21
N ASP A 229 -47.08 -50.94 -17.91
CA ASP A 229 -47.81 -49.82 -17.40
C ASP A 229 -46.77 -48.80 -16.88
N ALA A 230 -46.77 -47.62 -17.50
CA ALA A 230 -45.89 -46.48 -17.21
C ALA A 230 -46.66 -45.29 -16.63
N THR A 231 -47.93 -45.47 -16.21
CA THR A 231 -48.78 -44.37 -15.71
C THR A 231 -48.29 -43.79 -14.36
N SER A 232 -47.53 -44.60 -13.59
CA SER A 232 -46.98 -44.23 -12.29
C SER A 232 -45.46 -43.99 -12.34
N VAL A 233 -44.90 -43.74 -13.51
CA VAL A 233 -43.46 -43.49 -13.64
C VAL A 233 -43.05 -42.26 -12.85
N SER A 234 -42.01 -42.40 -12.01
CA SER A 234 -41.36 -41.34 -11.26
C SER A 234 -39.88 -41.28 -11.60
N TYR A 235 -39.38 -40.04 -11.71
CA TYR A 235 -37.97 -39.73 -11.95
C TYR A 235 -37.44 -39.08 -10.67
N ALA A 236 -36.36 -39.60 -10.07
CA ALA A 236 -35.68 -39.05 -8.93
C ALA A 236 -34.20 -38.83 -9.24
N GLY A 237 -33.71 -37.62 -8.86
CA GLY A 237 -32.33 -37.24 -9.09
C GLY A 237 -32.06 -35.73 -8.87
#